data_7fdbf9efd82f01cd3c002c9720ee826e
#
_entry.id   7fdbf9efd82f01cd3c002c9720ee826e
#
_cell.length_a   1.000
_cell.length_b   1.000
_cell.length_c   1.000
_cell.angle_alpha   90.00
_cell.angle_beta   90.00
_cell.angle_gamma   90.00
#
_symmetry.space_group_name_H-M   'P 1'
#
loop_
_entity.id
_entity.type
_entity.pdbx_description
1 polymer ?
#
loop_
_entity_poly.entity_id
_entity_poly.type
_entity_poly.pdbx_seq_one_letter_code
_entity_poly.pdbx_strand_id
1 'polypeptide(L)'
;MTTTINNEHKKLNVPNLRFPEFQGEWITYKIKDVLSIGNGRDYKHLSNGEIPVFGTGGYMTSVDECLYDGETTFIGRKGSINKPFYYNGKFWTVDTLFYTHSFNGITPKFTYCLFQTINWLKYNEASGVPSLSKDTIEKIKIMIPGLEEQNKIAKLMFALDERISTQKILFWVSMRSFIASKSLAILLCSFALGSNTFVFLIDFKERFLIVVPVSSDVK
;
A
#
# COMPACT_ATOMS: atom_id res chain seq x y z
N MET A 1 22.14 22.96 52.08
CA MET A 1 20.92 23.00 51.24
C MET A 1 21.33 22.56 49.85
N THR A 2 21.08 21.32 49.54
CA THR A 2 21.42 20.72 48.24
C THR A 2 20.18 20.84 47.33
N THR A 3 20.23 21.72 46.37
CA THR A 3 19.18 21.92 45.38
C THR A 3 19.25 20.77 44.36
N THR A 4 18.35 19.80 44.50
CA THR A 4 18.18 18.73 43.52
C THR A 4 17.53 19.31 42.25
N ILE A 5 18.33 19.46 41.18
CA ILE A 5 17.80 19.89 39.88
C ILE A 5 17.12 18.64 39.29
N ASN A 6 15.79 18.59 39.35
CA ASN A 6 15.00 17.61 38.60
C ASN A 6 15.07 17.97 37.12
N ASN A 7 16.02 17.38 36.40
CA ASN A 7 16.02 17.34 34.93
C ASN A 7 14.96 16.33 34.48
N GLU A 8 13.69 16.69 34.50
CA GLU A 8 12.68 16.03 33.71
C GLU A 8 13.00 16.28 32.24
N HIS A 9 13.67 15.34 31.58
CA HIS A 9 13.82 15.34 30.14
C HIS A 9 12.43 15.25 29.50
N LYS A 10 11.81 16.40 29.22
CA LYS A 10 10.58 16.49 28.45
C LYS A 10 10.82 15.77 27.11
N LYS A 11 10.17 14.63 26.95
CA LYS A 11 10.25 13.87 25.70
C LYS A 11 9.70 14.73 24.58
N LEU A 12 10.56 15.18 23.67
CA LEU A 12 10.16 15.96 22.51
C LEU A 12 9.26 15.13 21.61
N ASN A 13 8.22 15.74 21.05
CA ASN A 13 7.31 15.13 20.07
C ASN A 13 7.94 15.11 18.68
N VAL A 14 9.00 14.32 18.53
CA VAL A 14 9.74 14.15 17.27
C VAL A 14 10.07 12.67 17.07
N PRO A 15 10.23 12.19 15.82
CA PRO A 15 10.68 10.84 15.56
C PRO A 15 12.14 10.66 16.00
N ASN A 16 12.53 9.43 16.36
CA ASN A 16 13.91 9.11 16.73
C ASN A 16 14.90 9.31 15.57
N LEU A 17 14.44 9.09 14.33
CA LEU A 17 15.22 9.33 13.12
C LEU A 17 14.63 10.55 12.40
N ARG A 18 15.43 11.59 12.24
CA ARG A 18 15.04 12.87 11.63
C ARG A 18 16.18 13.43 10.79
N PHE A 19 15.84 14.15 9.75
CA PHE A 19 16.85 14.92 9.00
C PHE A 19 17.45 16.02 9.90
N PRO A 20 18.78 16.16 9.96
CA PRO A 20 19.45 17.02 10.95
C PRO A 20 19.18 18.51 10.78
N GLU A 21 18.75 18.94 9.58
CA GLU A 21 18.44 20.34 9.29
C GLU A 21 17.09 20.79 9.85
N PHE A 22 16.18 19.87 10.23
CA PHE A 22 14.90 20.24 10.81
C PHE A 22 14.94 20.23 12.32
N GLN A 23 14.36 21.27 12.92
CA GLN A 23 14.30 21.47 14.36
C GLN A 23 12.86 21.74 14.82
N GLY A 24 12.65 21.79 16.13
CA GLY A 24 11.33 22.00 16.72
C GLY A 24 10.50 20.72 16.85
N GLU A 25 9.36 20.82 17.52
CA GLU A 25 8.45 19.69 17.76
C GLU A 25 7.46 19.52 16.62
N TRP A 26 7.04 18.29 16.38
CA TRP A 26 5.90 17.99 15.52
C TRP A 26 4.61 18.34 16.25
N ILE A 27 3.65 18.92 15.55
CA ILE A 27 2.40 19.39 16.12
C ILE A 27 1.33 18.31 15.99
N THR A 28 0.58 18.12 17.07
CA THR A 28 -0.53 17.14 17.10
C THR A 28 -1.81 17.77 16.58
N TYR A 29 -2.42 17.14 15.58
CA TYR A 29 -3.73 17.48 15.02
C TYR A 29 -4.66 16.26 15.01
N LYS A 30 -5.96 16.47 14.91
CA LYS A 30 -6.88 15.42 14.43
C LYS A 30 -6.87 15.40 12.91
N ILE A 31 -7.10 14.24 12.30
CA ILE A 31 -7.14 14.14 10.84
C ILE A 31 -8.10 15.15 10.22
N LYS A 32 -9.29 15.34 10.79
CA LYS A 32 -10.29 16.32 10.33
C LYS A 32 -9.81 17.77 10.30
N ASP A 33 -8.80 18.11 11.09
CA ASP A 33 -8.30 19.48 11.22
C ASP A 33 -7.34 19.82 10.05
N VAL A 34 -6.83 18.82 9.36
CA VAL A 34 -5.79 18.97 8.30
C VAL A 34 -6.19 18.41 6.93
N LEU A 35 -7.22 17.57 6.85
CA LEU A 35 -7.76 17.07 5.58
C LEU A 35 -9.22 16.61 5.74
N SER A 36 -9.89 16.40 4.62
CA SER A 36 -11.25 15.85 4.58
C SER A 36 -11.26 14.42 4.09
N ILE A 37 -12.22 13.63 4.58
CA ILE A 37 -12.49 12.26 4.12
C ILE A 37 -13.73 12.26 3.23
N GLY A 38 -13.58 11.83 2.00
CA GLY A 38 -14.67 11.62 1.04
C GLY A 38 -15.18 10.18 1.07
N ASN A 39 -16.47 10.00 0.78
CA ASN A 39 -17.11 8.70 0.64
C ASN A 39 -17.16 8.30 -0.83
N GLY A 40 -16.93 7.03 -1.10
CA GLY A 40 -17.25 6.46 -2.40
C GLY A 40 -18.75 6.35 -2.65
N ARG A 41 -19.12 6.10 -3.91
CA ARG A 41 -20.52 6.02 -4.38
C ARG A 41 -20.69 4.84 -5.33
N ASP A 42 -21.91 4.37 -5.48
CA ASP A 42 -22.23 3.38 -6.51
C ASP A 42 -21.94 3.93 -7.91
N TYR A 43 -21.36 3.11 -8.76
CA TYR A 43 -20.95 3.46 -10.13
C TYR A 43 -21.83 2.80 -11.22
N LYS A 44 -22.77 1.94 -10.83
CA LYS A 44 -23.56 1.12 -11.78
C LYS A 44 -24.44 1.93 -12.74
N HIS A 45 -24.69 3.20 -12.39
CA HIS A 45 -25.47 4.13 -13.24
C HIS A 45 -24.60 4.83 -14.29
N LEU A 46 -23.27 4.67 -14.23
CA LEU A 46 -22.32 5.27 -15.14
C LEU A 46 -22.08 4.37 -16.35
N SER A 47 -21.69 4.98 -17.46
CA SER A 47 -21.31 4.28 -18.68
C SER A 47 -19.85 3.84 -18.61
N ASN A 48 -19.45 2.92 -19.51
CA ASN A 48 -18.04 2.55 -19.65
C ASN A 48 -17.22 3.74 -20.16
N GLY A 49 -16.01 3.93 -19.61
CA GLY A 49 -15.11 5.02 -19.95
C GLY A 49 -13.67 4.72 -19.56
N GLU A 50 -12.86 5.78 -19.40
CA GLU A 50 -11.42 5.66 -19.12
C GLU A 50 -11.06 5.95 -17.65
N ILE A 51 -12.01 6.45 -16.84
CA ILE A 51 -11.77 6.84 -15.46
C ILE A 51 -11.82 5.60 -14.56
N PRO A 52 -10.73 5.25 -13.87
CA PRO A 52 -10.67 4.04 -13.07
C PRO A 52 -11.61 4.12 -11.86
N VAL A 53 -12.27 3.00 -11.58
CA VAL A 53 -13.08 2.75 -10.39
C VAL A 53 -12.28 1.90 -9.41
N PHE A 54 -12.15 2.36 -8.18
CA PHE A 54 -11.45 1.65 -7.13
C PHE A 54 -12.38 1.15 -6.04
N GLY A 55 -12.07 -0.04 -5.53
CA GLY A 55 -12.61 -0.60 -4.30
C GLY A 55 -11.48 -0.96 -3.33
N THR A 56 -11.82 -1.56 -2.19
CA THR A 56 -10.82 -1.95 -1.17
C THR A 56 -9.79 -2.97 -1.67
N GLY A 57 -10.10 -3.71 -2.73
CA GLY A 57 -9.18 -4.64 -3.40
C GLY A 57 -8.32 -3.99 -4.49
N GLY A 58 -8.47 -2.70 -4.75
CA GLY A 58 -7.78 -1.98 -5.83
C GLY A 58 -8.68 -1.67 -7.03
N TYR A 59 -8.12 -1.63 -8.23
CA TYR A 59 -8.85 -1.37 -9.48
C TYR A 59 -9.93 -2.43 -9.76
N MET A 60 -11.11 -1.97 -10.18
CA MET A 60 -12.26 -2.82 -10.49
C MET A 60 -12.68 -2.74 -11.97
N THR A 61 -12.88 -1.54 -12.49
CA THR A 61 -13.37 -1.24 -13.84
C THR A 61 -13.07 0.21 -14.19
N SER A 62 -13.59 0.72 -15.32
CA SER A 62 -13.50 2.13 -15.69
C SER A 62 -14.85 2.68 -16.14
N VAL A 63 -15.11 3.95 -15.85
CA VAL A 63 -16.36 4.69 -16.13
C VAL A 63 -16.06 6.00 -16.83
N ASP A 64 -17.13 6.68 -17.29
CA ASP A 64 -17.07 7.94 -18.04
C ASP A 64 -17.07 9.20 -17.16
N GLU A 65 -17.41 9.07 -15.86
CA GLU A 65 -17.41 10.20 -14.92
C GLU A 65 -16.38 10.03 -13.81
N CYS A 66 -15.85 11.15 -13.28
CA CYS A 66 -14.98 11.15 -12.14
C CYS A 66 -15.68 11.64 -10.86
N LEU A 67 -15.38 11.00 -9.73
CA LEU A 67 -15.80 11.44 -8.41
C LEU A 67 -14.88 12.54 -7.87
N TYR A 68 -13.59 12.42 -8.18
CA TYR A 68 -12.55 13.37 -7.76
C TYR A 68 -11.37 13.33 -8.74
N ASP A 69 -10.68 14.46 -8.89
CA ASP A 69 -9.45 14.62 -9.69
C ASP A 69 -8.37 15.24 -8.81
N GLY A 70 -7.27 14.52 -8.60
CA GLY A 70 -6.13 14.98 -7.82
C GLY A 70 -5.43 13.88 -7.03
N GLU A 71 -4.50 14.31 -6.17
CA GLU A 71 -3.77 13.42 -5.28
C GLU A 71 -4.65 12.99 -4.10
N THR A 72 -4.64 11.72 -3.77
CA THR A 72 -5.41 11.14 -2.66
C THR A 72 -4.71 9.94 -2.03
N THR A 73 -5.09 9.64 -0.80
CA THR A 73 -4.84 8.35 -0.15
C THR A 73 -6.17 7.67 0.08
N PHE A 74 -6.31 6.47 -0.47
CA PHE A 74 -7.46 5.62 -0.24
C PHE A 74 -7.34 4.85 1.07
N ILE A 75 -8.46 4.68 1.76
CA ILE A 75 -8.58 3.93 3.02
C ILE A 75 -9.78 3.01 2.92
N GLY A 76 -9.61 1.73 3.20
CA GLY A 76 -10.72 0.78 3.22
C GLY A 76 -11.75 1.15 4.30
N ARG A 77 -13.02 1.28 3.90
CA ARG A 77 -14.15 1.38 4.80
C ARG A 77 -14.60 0.02 5.30
N LYS A 78 -14.56 -1.01 4.42
CA LYS A 78 -14.90 -2.40 4.74
C LYS A 78 -13.88 -3.35 4.09
N GLY A 79 -13.53 -4.42 4.77
CA GLY A 79 -12.60 -5.44 4.28
C GLY A 79 -11.14 -5.09 4.56
N SER A 80 -10.36 -4.74 3.56
CA SER A 80 -8.92 -4.41 3.71
C SER A 80 -8.71 -3.00 4.26
N ILE A 81 -9.11 -2.76 5.51
CA ILE A 81 -8.99 -1.43 6.16
C ILE A 81 -7.54 -1.02 6.48
N ASN A 82 -6.60 -1.96 6.50
CA ASN A 82 -5.21 -1.78 6.90
C ASN A 82 -4.23 -1.66 5.73
N LYS A 83 -4.74 -1.38 4.52
CA LYS A 83 -3.93 -1.26 3.31
C LYS A 83 -4.26 0.05 2.57
N PRO A 84 -3.93 1.22 3.15
CA PRO A 84 -4.09 2.47 2.43
C PRO A 84 -3.17 2.50 1.21
N PHE A 85 -3.62 3.12 0.12
CA PHE A 85 -2.82 3.29 -1.09
C PHE A 85 -2.97 4.68 -1.69
N TYR A 86 -1.91 5.16 -2.33
CA TYR A 86 -1.85 6.48 -2.94
C TYR A 86 -2.28 6.42 -4.41
N TYR A 87 -2.98 7.46 -4.85
CA TYR A 87 -3.33 7.67 -6.24
C TYR A 87 -3.28 9.15 -6.61
N ASN A 88 -3.00 9.45 -7.88
CA ASN A 88 -3.03 10.80 -8.42
C ASN A 88 -3.69 10.78 -9.81
N GLY A 89 -4.75 11.54 -9.97
CA GLY A 89 -5.51 11.68 -11.21
C GLY A 89 -7.01 11.54 -10.98
N LYS A 90 -7.77 11.44 -12.08
CA LYS A 90 -9.21 11.24 -12.06
C LYS A 90 -9.56 9.84 -11.62
N PHE A 91 -10.54 9.71 -10.73
CA PHE A 91 -11.03 8.41 -10.29
C PHE A 91 -12.49 8.44 -9.84
N TRP A 92 -13.05 7.25 -9.77
CA TRP A 92 -14.27 6.94 -9.03
C TRP A 92 -13.95 5.91 -7.94
N THR A 93 -14.69 5.91 -6.84
CA THR A 93 -14.54 4.88 -5.80
C THR A 93 -15.88 4.45 -5.26
N VAL A 94 -15.99 3.15 -4.96
CA VAL A 94 -17.21 2.55 -4.41
C VAL A 94 -17.35 2.83 -2.91
N ASP A 95 -18.53 2.58 -2.37
CA ASP A 95 -18.92 2.86 -0.98
C ASP A 95 -18.09 2.12 0.09
N THR A 96 -17.32 1.11 -0.31
CA THR A 96 -16.42 0.37 0.60
C THR A 96 -15.04 1.02 0.75
N LEU A 97 -14.78 2.14 0.08
CA LEU A 97 -13.50 2.84 0.08
C LEU A 97 -13.70 4.32 0.36
N PHE A 98 -12.90 4.87 1.27
CA PHE A 98 -12.78 6.31 1.49
C PHE A 98 -11.61 6.88 0.69
N TYR A 99 -11.66 8.20 0.44
CA TYR A 99 -10.55 8.94 -0.16
C TYR A 99 -10.29 10.24 0.59
N THR A 100 -9.05 10.74 0.54
CA THR A 100 -8.64 11.98 1.20
C THR A 100 -8.65 13.14 0.19
N HIS A 101 -9.06 14.33 0.65
CA HIS A 101 -9.08 15.55 -0.16
C HIS A 101 -8.97 16.80 0.73
N SER A 102 -8.92 17.99 0.13
CA SER A 102 -8.93 19.29 0.84
C SER A 102 -7.86 19.37 1.93
N PHE A 103 -6.60 19.20 1.53
CA PHE A 103 -5.45 19.20 2.43
C PHE A 103 -5.14 20.62 2.93
N ASN A 104 -4.95 20.77 4.23
CA ASN A 104 -4.59 22.02 4.90
C ASN A 104 -3.43 21.79 5.87
N GLY A 105 -2.26 22.35 5.59
CA GLY A 105 -1.06 22.17 6.42
C GLY A 105 -0.44 20.77 6.37
N ILE A 106 -0.98 19.87 5.55
CA ILE A 106 -0.45 18.53 5.28
C ILE A 106 -0.41 18.27 3.77
N THR A 107 0.63 17.59 3.26
CA THR A 107 0.73 17.25 1.85
C THR A 107 0.14 15.86 1.56
N PRO A 108 -0.45 15.63 0.36
CA PRO A 108 -1.05 14.34 0.00
C PRO A 108 -0.07 13.18 0.09
N LYS A 109 1.15 13.35 -0.39
CA LYS A 109 2.20 12.31 -0.36
C LYS A 109 2.64 11.97 1.06
N PHE A 110 2.79 13.00 1.92
CA PHE A 110 3.11 12.78 3.33
C PHE A 110 1.94 12.11 4.05
N THR A 111 0.69 12.47 3.71
CA THR A 111 -0.50 11.79 4.24
C THR A 111 -0.45 10.29 3.97
N TYR A 112 -0.08 9.87 2.75
CA TYR A 112 0.10 8.46 2.43
C TYR A 112 1.17 7.80 3.31
N CYS A 113 2.35 8.42 3.43
CA CYS A 113 3.42 7.89 4.29
C CYS A 113 2.96 7.75 5.74
N LEU A 114 2.27 8.75 6.26
CA LEU A 114 1.74 8.76 7.62
C LEU A 114 0.68 7.66 7.82
N PHE A 115 -0.23 7.48 6.85
CA PHE A 115 -1.29 6.48 6.94
C PHE A 115 -0.77 5.04 6.91
N GLN A 116 0.41 4.80 6.32
CA GLN A 116 1.10 3.50 6.41
C GLN A 116 1.56 3.18 7.85
N THR A 117 1.76 4.18 8.69
CA THR A 117 2.20 3.98 10.09
C THR A 117 1.07 3.76 11.07
N ILE A 118 -0.18 4.05 10.69
CA ILE A 118 -1.35 3.92 11.55
C ILE A 118 -1.76 2.45 11.65
N ASN A 119 -1.91 1.94 12.87
CA ASN A 119 -2.52 0.63 13.09
C ASN A 119 -4.05 0.72 12.95
N TRP A 120 -4.54 0.65 11.72
CA TRP A 120 -5.96 0.76 11.39
C TRP A 120 -6.83 -0.31 12.04
N LEU A 121 -6.30 -1.52 12.28
CA LEU A 121 -7.03 -2.61 12.93
C LEU A 121 -7.42 -2.26 14.38
N LYS A 122 -6.67 -1.38 15.04
CA LYS A 122 -7.02 -0.88 16.37
C LYS A 122 -8.34 -0.08 16.37
N TYR A 123 -8.70 0.49 15.23
CA TYR A 123 -9.91 1.31 15.05
C TYR A 123 -11.06 0.55 14.38
N ASN A 124 -10.92 -0.76 14.22
CA ASN A 124 -11.98 -1.60 13.65
C ASN A 124 -13.24 -1.57 14.54
N GLU A 125 -14.40 -1.31 13.93
CA GLU A 125 -15.69 -1.16 14.60
C GLU A 125 -16.58 -2.41 14.48
N ALA A 126 -16.16 -3.42 13.72
CA ALA A 126 -16.97 -4.62 13.47
C ALA A 126 -16.30 -5.89 13.96
N SER A 127 -17.10 -6.83 14.47
CA SER A 127 -16.63 -8.14 14.90
C SER A 127 -16.42 -9.13 13.74
N GLY A 128 -17.06 -8.90 12.60
CA GLY A 128 -16.96 -9.73 11.39
C GLY A 128 -15.99 -9.13 10.37
N VAL A 129 -16.53 -8.69 9.22
CA VAL A 129 -15.71 -8.01 8.21
C VAL A 129 -15.20 -6.69 8.77
N PRO A 130 -13.89 -6.47 8.84
CA PRO A 130 -13.32 -5.24 9.39
C PRO A 130 -13.93 -4.00 8.75
N SER A 131 -14.27 -3.00 9.54
CA SER A 131 -14.85 -1.76 9.06
C SER A 131 -14.40 -0.54 9.86
N LEU A 132 -14.37 0.62 9.18
CA LEU A 132 -14.09 1.93 9.74
C LEU A 132 -15.22 2.88 9.40
N SER A 133 -15.52 3.80 10.31
CA SER A 133 -16.36 4.96 10.00
C SER A 133 -15.50 6.19 9.70
N LYS A 134 -16.06 7.11 8.92
CA LYS A 134 -15.46 8.43 8.67
C LYS A 134 -15.17 9.15 9.98
N ASP A 135 -16.11 9.10 10.90
CA ASP A 135 -16.05 9.75 12.22
C ASP A 135 -14.87 9.26 13.06
N THR A 136 -14.60 7.96 13.02
CA THR A 136 -13.46 7.35 13.72
C THR A 136 -12.14 7.78 13.09
N ILE A 137 -12.04 7.77 11.76
CA ILE A 137 -10.83 8.22 11.04
C ILE A 137 -10.55 9.70 11.39
N GLU A 138 -11.54 10.56 11.31
CA GLU A 138 -11.43 12.00 11.54
C GLU A 138 -10.97 12.36 12.95
N LYS A 139 -11.25 11.51 13.94
CA LYS A 139 -10.86 11.73 15.35
C LYS A 139 -9.44 11.26 15.68
N ILE A 140 -8.79 10.50 14.80
CA ILE A 140 -7.42 10.00 15.02
C ILE A 140 -6.48 11.19 15.17
N LYS A 141 -5.66 11.15 16.22
CA LYS A 141 -4.59 12.13 16.43
C LYS A 141 -3.35 11.72 15.67
N ILE A 142 -2.79 12.65 14.94
CA ILE A 142 -1.57 12.51 14.17
C ILE A 142 -0.60 13.63 14.53
N MET A 143 0.70 13.37 14.45
CA MET A 143 1.74 14.37 14.60
C MET A 143 2.34 14.68 13.24
N ILE A 144 2.44 15.95 12.90
CA ILE A 144 2.95 16.40 11.62
C ILE A 144 4.00 17.49 11.78
N PRO A 145 5.08 17.47 10.96
CA PRO A 145 6.08 18.54 10.89
C PRO A 145 5.64 19.69 9.98
N GLY A 146 6.50 20.67 9.82
CA GLY A 146 6.36 21.72 8.81
C GLY A 146 6.38 21.14 7.38
N LEU A 147 5.79 21.89 6.41
CA LEU A 147 5.61 21.41 5.03
C LEU A 147 6.91 21.02 4.33
N GLU A 148 8.01 21.71 4.59
CA GLU A 148 9.33 21.38 4.00
C GLU A 148 9.83 20.01 4.44
N GLU A 149 9.69 19.71 5.73
CA GLU A 149 10.07 18.41 6.28
C GLU A 149 9.14 17.29 5.77
N GLN A 150 7.82 17.55 5.68
CA GLN A 150 6.87 16.62 5.07
C GLN A 150 7.27 16.24 3.65
N ASN A 151 7.59 17.23 2.81
CA ASN A 151 8.00 17.02 1.43
C ASN A 151 9.30 16.21 1.34
N LYS A 152 10.26 16.47 2.22
CA LYS A 152 11.51 15.73 2.22
C LYS A 152 11.32 14.27 2.65
N ILE A 153 10.51 14.03 3.68
CA ILE A 153 10.15 12.68 4.12
C ILE A 153 9.43 11.93 2.99
N ALA A 154 8.40 12.54 2.41
CA ALA A 154 7.63 11.93 1.33
C ALA A 154 8.52 11.59 0.13
N LYS A 155 9.40 12.51 -0.29
CA LYS A 155 10.34 12.26 -1.40
C LYS A 155 11.23 11.05 -1.14
N LEU A 156 11.76 10.92 0.08
CA LEU A 156 12.59 9.77 0.45
C LEU A 156 11.78 8.48 0.43
N MET A 157 10.57 8.46 1.05
CA MET A 157 9.74 7.26 1.12
C MET A 157 9.31 6.78 -0.27
N PHE A 158 8.86 7.69 -1.14
CA PHE A 158 8.48 7.33 -2.52
C PHE A 158 9.67 6.81 -3.33
N ALA A 159 10.86 7.40 -3.18
CA ALA A 159 12.07 6.91 -3.85
C ALA A 159 12.47 5.50 -3.36
N LEU A 160 12.29 5.21 -2.07
CA LEU A 160 12.52 3.87 -1.51
C LEU A 160 11.50 2.85 -2.02
N ASP A 161 10.22 3.21 -2.06
CA ASP A 161 9.15 2.34 -2.58
C ASP A 161 9.36 2.01 -4.07
N GLU A 162 9.74 3.00 -4.88
CA GLU A 162 10.08 2.81 -6.29
C GLU A 162 11.27 1.85 -6.44
N ARG A 163 12.33 2.04 -5.66
CA ARG A 163 13.51 1.18 -5.68
C ARG A 163 13.18 -0.26 -5.27
N ILE A 164 12.40 -0.44 -4.21
CA ILE A 164 11.95 -1.77 -3.75
C ILE A 164 11.08 -2.44 -4.83
N SER A 165 10.17 -1.70 -5.44
CA SER A 165 9.29 -2.22 -6.50
C SER A 165 10.10 -2.64 -7.74
N THR A 166 11.08 -1.82 -8.15
CA THR A 166 11.97 -2.15 -9.26
C THR A 166 12.79 -3.41 -8.96
N GLN A 167 13.37 -3.52 -7.75
CA GLN A 167 14.11 -4.72 -7.36
C GLN A 167 13.24 -5.98 -7.33
N LYS A 168 11.99 -5.87 -6.87
CA LYS A 168 11.04 -7.00 -6.93
C LYS A 168 10.78 -7.44 -8.37
N ILE A 169 10.55 -6.50 -9.28
CA ILE A 169 10.33 -6.81 -10.71
C ILE A 169 11.57 -7.49 -11.29
N LEU A 170 12.77 -6.95 -11.05
CA LEU A 170 14.03 -7.54 -11.54
C LEU A 170 14.25 -8.96 -10.99
N PHE A 171 13.95 -9.18 -9.70
CA PHE A 171 14.01 -10.51 -9.09
C PHE A 171 13.05 -11.49 -9.79
N TRP A 172 11.80 -11.10 -10.00
CA TRP A 172 10.83 -11.95 -10.70
C TRP A 172 11.21 -12.24 -12.15
N VAL A 173 11.75 -11.25 -12.88
CA VAL A 173 12.23 -11.43 -14.26
C VAL A 173 13.42 -12.39 -14.27
N SER A 174 14.40 -12.24 -13.38
CA SER A 174 15.54 -13.14 -13.30
C SER A 174 15.15 -14.56 -12.90
N MET A 175 14.19 -14.71 -11.95
CA MET A 175 13.64 -16.02 -11.57
C MET A 175 12.93 -16.71 -12.73
N ARG A 176 12.10 -15.97 -13.49
CA ARG A 176 11.44 -16.51 -14.69
C ARG A 176 12.45 -16.96 -15.74
N SER A 177 13.48 -16.15 -15.99
CA SER A 177 14.56 -16.50 -16.92
C SER A 177 15.32 -17.74 -16.47
N PHE A 178 15.64 -17.84 -15.18
CA PHE A 178 16.30 -19.00 -14.58
C PHE A 178 15.46 -20.28 -14.69
N ILE A 179 14.14 -20.19 -14.39
CA ILE A 179 13.21 -21.31 -14.52
C ILE A 179 13.08 -21.73 -15.98
N ALA A 180 12.95 -20.77 -16.90
CA ALA A 180 12.86 -21.06 -18.34
C ALA A 180 14.14 -21.74 -18.89
N SER A 181 15.33 -21.29 -18.48
CA SER A 181 16.59 -21.88 -18.87
C SER A 181 16.78 -23.31 -18.34
N LYS A 182 16.40 -23.56 -17.09
CA LYS A 182 16.42 -24.90 -16.50
C LYS A 182 15.38 -25.83 -17.12
N SER A 183 14.17 -25.33 -17.38
CA SER A 183 13.14 -26.11 -18.10
C SER A 183 13.61 -26.50 -19.50
N LEU A 184 14.26 -25.58 -20.21
CA LEU A 184 14.84 -25.88 -21.51
C LEU A 184 15.98 -26.91 -21.43
N ALA A 185 16.86 -26.78 -20.42
CA ALA A 185 17.93 -27.73 -20.18
C ALA A 185 17.42 -29.14 -19.83
N ILE A 186 16.38 -29.25 -19.02
CA ILE A 186 15.73 -30.51 -18.68
C ILE A 186 15.04 -31.10 -19.92
N LEU A 187 14.37 -30.29 -20.73
CA LEU A 187 13.76 -30.74 -22.00
C LEU A 187 14.80 -31.26 -22.97
N LEU A 188 15.93 -30.58 -23.12
CA LEU A 188 17.05 -31.00 -23.97
C LEU A 188 17.71 -32.27 -23.43
N CYS A 189 17.90 -32.40 -22.12
CA CYS A 189 18.40 -33.62 -21.49
C CYS A 189 17.44 -34.81 -21.67
N SER A 190 16.13 -34.58 -21.53
CA SER A 190 15.12 -35.63 -21.74
C SER A 190 15.08 -36.09 -23.20
N PHE A 191 15.24 -35.18 -24.13
CA PHE A 191 15.30 -35.50 -25.57
C PHE A 191 16.58 -36.27 -25.95
N ALA A 192 17.71 -35.93 -25.32
CA ALA A 192 18.98 -36.60 -25.52
C ALA A 192 19.04 -38.03 -24.90
N LEU A 193 18.26 -38.28 -23.86
CA LEU A 193 18.23 -39.56 -23.14
C LEU A 193 17.08 -40.49 -23.55
N GLY A 194 16.21 -40.09 -24.48
CA GLY A 194 15.11 -40.92 -25.00
C GLY A 194 14.06 -41.33 -23.96
N SER A 195 13.99 -40.65 -22.80
CA SER A 195 13.05 -40.98 -21.75
C SER A 195 11.77 -40.12 -21.85
N ASN A 196 10.66 -40.79 -22.07
CA ASN A 196 9.33 -40.20 -22.36
C ASN A 196 8.50 -39.90 -21.10
N THR A 197 9.03 -39.34 -20.03
CA THR A 197 8.19 -39.11 -18.84
C THR A 197 8.67 -37.95 -18.00
N PHE A 198 8.25 -36.74 -18.37
CA PHE A 198 8.17 -35.61 -17.43
C PHE A 198 6.93 -34.79 -17.73
N VAL A 199 6.00 -34.73 -16.79
CA VAL A 199 4.85 -33.84 -16.82
C VAL A 199 5.20 -32.60 -16.03
N PHE A 200 5.25 -31.44 -16.70
CA PHE A 200 5.39 -30.12 -16.05
C PHE A 200 4.02 -29.51 -15.88
N LEU A 201 3.62 -29.27 -14.65
CA LEU A 201 2.51 -28.36 -14.30
C LEU A 201 3.11 -27.00 -13.93
N ILE A 202 2.96 -26.02 -14.82
CA ILE A 202 3.26 -24.62 -14.52
C ILE A 202 1.93 -23.95 -14.24
N ASP A 203 1.64 -23.71 -12.95
CA ASP A 203 0.53 -22.86 -12.56
C ASP A 203 0.98 -21.40 -12.54
N PHE A 204 0.36 -20.55 -13.36
CA PHE A 204 0.71 -19.14 -13.58
C PHE A 204 0.20 -18.19 -12.49
N LYS A 205 -0.49 -18.70 -11.46
CA LYS A 205 -1.00 -17.92 -10.32
C LYS A 205 -0.35 -18.37 -9.01
N GLU A 206 0.71 -17.68 -8.60
CA GLU A 206 1.24 -17.61 -7.22
C GLU A 206 1.49 -18.93 -6.47
N ARG A 207 1.94 -20.02 -7.12
CA ARG A 207 2.28 -21.24 -6.38
C ARG A 207 3.54 -21.92 -6.88
N PHE A 208 4.28 -22.44 -5.91
CA PHE A 208 5.56 -23.15 -5.98
C PHE A 208 5.60 -24.24 -7.06
N LEU A 209 6.76 -24.32 -7.74
CA LEU A 209 7.10 -25.42 -8.64
C LEU A 209 7.25 -26.71 -7.81
N ILE A 210 6.35 -27.66 -7.95
CA ILE A 210 6.53 -29.02 -7.42
C ILE A 210 6.95 -29.91 -8.60
N VAL A 211 8.19 -30.36 -8.55
CA VAL A 211 8.70 -31.41 -9.47
C VAL A 211 8.40 -32.75 -8.82
N VAL A 212 7.49 -33.52 -9.42
CA VAL A 212 7.23 -34.90 -8.99
C VAL A 212 7.90 -35.83 -10.00
N PRO A 213 8.87 -36.65 -9.60
CA PRO A 213 9.36 -37.70 -10.46
C PRO A 213 8.29 -38.82 -10.53
N VAL A 214 7.90 -39.20 -11.75
CA VAL A 214 7.06 -40.37 -11.96
C VAL A 214 8.00 -41.58 -12.02
N SER A 215 7.99 -42.43 -10.98
CA SER A 215 8.72 -43.69 -10.99
C SER A 215 8.05 -44.68 -11.93
N SER A 216 8.85 -45.28 -12.78
CA SER A 216 8.45 -46.32 -13.72
C SER A 216 8.40 -47.72 -13.09
N ASP A 217 7.72 -47.85 -11.93
CA ASP A 217 7.53 -49.19 -11.32
C ASP A 217 6.05 -49.41 -11.03
N VAL A 218 5.34 -49.88 -12.06
CA VAL A 218 4.16 -50.74 -11.86
C VAL A 218 4.36 -51.96 -12.78
N LYS A 219 4.77 -53.05 -12.12
CA LYS A 219 4.54 -54.38 -12.64
C LYS A 219 3.10 -54.79 -12.37
#